data_7fd5accbf5cb28ef034f11d0a09e2518
#
_entry.id   7fd5accbf5cb28ef034f11d0a09e2518
#
_cell.length_a   1.000
_cell.length_b   1.000
_cell.length_c   1.000
_cell.angle_alpha   90.00
_cell.angle_beta   90.00
_cell.angle_gamma   90.00
#
_symmetry.space_group_name_H-M   'P 1'
#
loop_
_entity.id
_entity.type
_entity.pdbx_description
1 polymer ?
#
loop_
_entity_poly.entity_id
_entity_poly.type
_entity_poly.pdbx_seq_one_letter_code
_entity_poly.pdbx_strand_id
1 'polypeptide(L)'
;MSEENKKWLVVVNPKASVGKSGKDWPEIRQILVNEGIEFDEMITEYPRHAIEIVRNAIVEQGYRKFISVGGDGTNNEVINGIFTQDVVPTNDITMATMPVGTGNDWRRNFDIPMEYDEVAKIIKAGHVFVHDIGKLTYYNDGDTQIRYFLNAAGTGLDEMVCHSTNLMKKQGKGGTIRYLISLVKCILTYKITHIQIEIDGKQVFDDGILSVSVGNCRFNGGGMMTMPKAVPDDGLLDVTVIKKVSIFKFAANVKNLYDGTFINKINEVLTFRGKHIRITSIPPHSLMVETEGENLNNSPFDFEMLPRSINMVIPKEPVKKEKKKKKTLQEIRLSISPPSKQTTIKQLNKSTTKHTSS
;
A
#
# COMPACT_ATOMS: atom_id res chain seq x y z
N MET A 1 25.62 -20.30 13.53
CA MET A 1 24.97 -19.04 13.03
C MET A 1 25.94 -18.41 12.06
N SER A 2 25.49 -18.06 10.85
CA SER A 2 26.31 -17.28 9.89
C SER A 2 26.67 -15.92 10.49
N GLU A 3 27.84 -15.38 10.18
CA GLU A 3 28.18 -13.99 10.52
C GLU A 3 27.13 -13.04 9.95
N GLU A 4 26.84 -11.95 10.67
CA GLU A 4 25.88 -10.94 10.22
C GLU A 4 26.35 -10.24 8.94
N ASN A 5 25.55 -10.29 7.87
CA ASN A 5 25.81 -9.57 6.65
C ASN A 5 25.31 -8.11 6.77
N LYS A 6 26.23 -7.16 6.73
CA LYS A 6 25.93 -5.72 6.92
C LYS A 6 25.29 -5.05 5.72
N LYS A 7 25.34 -5.67 4.55
CA LYS A 7 24.72 -5.15 3.33
C LYS A 7 23.19 -5.27 3.37
N TRP A 8 22.56 -4.52 2.51
CA TRP A 8 21.15 -4.72 2.20
C TRP A 8 20.98 -5.87 1.19
N LEU A 9 19.91 -6.66 1.34
CA LEU A 9 19.42 -7.51 0.26
C LEU A 9 18.22 -6.81 -0.40
N VAL A 10 18.38 -6.47 -1.68
CA VAL A 10 17.29 -5.89 -2.48
C VAL A 10 16.52 -7.02 -3.14
N VAL A 11 15.24 -7.14 -2.78
CA VAL A 11 14.33 -8.15 -3.34
C VAL A 11 13.43 -7.47 -4.38
N VAL A 12 13.63 -7.80 -5.64
CA VAL A 12 12.92 -7.17 -6.77
C VAL A 12 11.83 -8.08 -7.30
N ASN A 13 10.59 -7.61 -7.31
CA ASN A 13 9.50 -8.29 -8.00
C ASN A 13 9.29 -7.66 -9.39
N PRO A 14 9.85 -8.23 -10.47
CA PRO A 14 9.81 -7.61 -11.79
C PRO A 14 8.39 -7.55 -12.38
N LYS A 15 7.47 -8.39 -11.90
CA LYS A 15 6.07 -8.45 -12.35
C LYS A 15 5.16 -7.45 -11.62
N ALA A 16 5.65 -6.81 -10.54
CA ALA A 16 4.85 -5.81 -9.80
C ALA A 16 4.42 -4.66 -10.72
N SER A 17 3.20 -4.14 -10.45
CA SER A 17 2.59 -3.06 -11.23
C SER A 17 2.55 -3.32 -12.74
N VAL A 18 2.15 -4.55 -13.12
CA VAL A 18 2.05 -4.98 -14.53
C VAL A 18 3.41 -4.86 -15.26
N GLY A 19 4.49 -5.25 -14.58
CA GLY A 19 5.86 -5.25 -15.14
C GLY A 19 6.60 -3.93 -15.03
N LYS A 20 6.02 -2.88 -14.44
CA LYS A 20 6.69 -1.59 -14.26
C LYS A 20 7.94 -1.72 -13.40
N SER A 21 7.89 -2.54 -12.33
CA SER A 21 9.01 -2.74 -11.42
C SER A 21 10.25 -3.30 -12.13
N GLY A 22 10.08 -4.31 -13.00
CA GLY A 22 11.20 -4.85 -13.79
C GLY A 22 11.76 -3.85 -14.79
N LYS A 23 10.89 -3.02 -15.39
CA LYS A 23 11.30 -1.97 -16.33
C LYS A 23 12.08 -0.85 -15.64
N ASP A 24 11.67 -0.44 -14.45
CA ASP A 24 12.28 0.67 -13.71
C ASP A 24 13.49 0.19 -12.87
N TRP A 25 13.69 -1.12 -12.69
CA TRP A 25 14.77 -1.66 -11.86
C TRP A 25 16.17 -1.14 -12.24
N PRO A 26 16.58 -1.07 -13.51
CA PRO A 26 17.89 -0.54 -13.87
C PRO A 26 18.13 0.89 -13.39
N GLU A 27 17.11 1.74 -13.44
CA GLU A 27 17.13 3.12 -12.93
C GLU A 27 17.23 3.13 -11.39
N ILE A 28 16.35 2.38 -10.72
CA ILE A 28 16.35 2.26 -9.25
C ILE A 28 17.70 1.76 -8.75
N ARG A 29 18.24 0.75 -9.39
CA ARG A 29 19.55 0.18 -9.07
C ARG A 29 20.65 1.24 -9.12
N GLN A 30 20.69 2.03 -10.20
CA GLN A 30 21.68 3.09 -10.36
C GLN A 30 21.53 4.18 -9.29
N ILE A 31 20.30 4.54 -8.92
CA ILE A 31 20.02 5.50 -7.86
C ILE A 31 20.54 4.99 -6.50
N LEU A 32 20.29 3.72 -6.16
CA LEU A 32 20.80 3.12 -4.92
C LEU A 32 22.34 3.12 -4.87
N VAL A 33 22.99 2.81 -5.98
CA VAL A 33 24.46 2.88 -6.10
C VAL A 33 24.97 4.31 -5.92
N ASN A 34 24.34 5.29 -6.57
CA ASN A 34 24.73 6.70 -6.49
C ASN A 34 24.58 7.27 -5.06
N GLU A 35 23.57 6.80 -4.30
CA GLU A 35 23.42 7.16 -2.89
C GLU A 35 24.40 6.40 -1.96
N GLY A 36 25.27 5.54 -2.52
CA GLY A 36 26.25 4.77 -1.75
C GLY A 36 25.60 3.77 -0.78
N ILE A 37 24.49 3.15 -1.19
CA ILE A 37 23.87 2.04 -0.48
C ILE A 37 24.57 0.76 -0.95
N GLU A 38 25.17 0.03 -0.01
CA GLU A 38 25.78 -1.27 -0.29
C GLU A 38 24.73 -2.37 -0.25
N PHE A 39 24.57 -3.09 -1.35
CA PHE A 39 23.53 -4.13 -1.46
C PHE A 39 23.95 -5.26 -2.41
N ASP A 40 23.32 -6.41 -2.19
CA ASP A 40 23.21 -7.50 -3.15
C ASP A 40 21.73 -7.56 -3.63
N GLU A 41 21.48 -8.15 -4.80
CA GLU A 41 20.14 -8.14 -5.41
C GLU A 41 19.65 -9.55 -5.74
N MET A 42 18.36 -9.80 -5.51
CA MET A 42 17.66 -11.00 -5.92
C MET A 42 16.34 -10.67 -6.60
N ILE A 43 16.10 -11.29 -7.76
CA ILE A 43 14.90 -11.06 -8.58
C ILE A 43 13.96 -12.24 -8.41
N THR A 44 12.68 -11.95 -8.10
CA THR A 44 11.67 -13.01 -7.97
C THR A 44 11.24 -13.55 -9.34
N GLU A 45 11.05 -14.85 -9.45
CA GLU A 45 10.71 -15.55 -10.69
C GLU A 45 9.22 -15.96 -10.74
N TYR A 46 8.66 -16.30 -9.58
CA TYR A 46 7.29 -16.80 -9.42
C TYR A 46 6.60 -16.17 -8.21
N PRO A 47 5.27 -16.28 -8.08
CA PRO A 47 4.54 -15.79 -6.91
C PRO A 47 5.06 -16.42 -5.61
N ARG A 48 5.18 -15.63 -4.55
CA ARG A 48 5.69 -16.02 -3.22
C ARG A 48 7.20 -16.34 -3.17
N HIS A 49 7.95 -16.19 -4.26
CA HIS A 49 9.40 -16.45 -4.28
C HIS A 49 10.17 -15.53 -3.32
N ALA A 50 9.69 -14.29 -3.08
CA ALA A 50 10.33 -13.39 -2.13
C ALA A 50 10.32 -13.95 -0.70
N ILE A 51 9.33 -14.76 -0.31
CA ILE A 51 9.29 -15.43 0.99
C ILE A 51 10.50 -16.37 1.17
N GLU A 52 10.74 -17.21 0.16
CA GLU A 52 11.84 -18.17 0.14
C GLU A 52 13.21 -17.47 0.13
N ILE A 53 13.35 -16.46 -0.76
CA ILE A 53 14.56 -15.64 -0.86
C ILE A 53 14.93 -15.04 0.49
N VAL A 54 13.97 -14.35 1.13
CA VAL A 54 14.23 -13.63 2.38
C VAL A 54 14.53 -14.60 3.53
N ARG A 55 13.75 -15.67 3.65
CA ARG A 55 13.98 -16.67 4.67
C ARG A 55 15.38 -17.29 4.55
N ASN A 56 15.76 -17.73 3.36
CA ASN A 56 17.06 -18.34 3.11
C ASN A 56 18.21 -17.34 3.33
N ALA A 57 18.02 -16.08 2.91
CA ALA A 57 19.00 -15.03 3.12
C ALA A 57 19.25 -14.76 4.62
N ILE A 58 18.22 -14.82 5.45
CA ILE A 58 18.37 -14.67 6.91
C ILE A 58 19.10 -15.88 7.50
N VAL A 59 18.65 -17.10 7.17
CA VAL A 59 19.09 -18.34 7.80
C VAL A 59 20.50 -18.73 7.35
N GLU A 60 20.78 -18.67 6.05
CA GLU A 60 21.98 -19.22 5.45
C GLU A 60 23.06 -18.16 5.22
N GLN A 61 22.66 -16.90 4.90
CA GLN A 61 23.60 -15.86 4.48
C GLN A 61 23.73 -14.70 5.48
N GLY A 62 22.98 -14.73 6.59
CA GLY A 62 23.11 -13.75 7.68
C GLY A 62 22.57 -12.36 7.41
N TYR A 63 21.77 -12.15 6.36
CA TYR A 63 21.16 -10.83 6.11
C TYR A 63 20.21 -10.39 7.21
N ARG A 64 20.27 -9.10 7.54
CA ARG A 64 19.40 -8.43 8.53
C ARG A 64 18.73 -7.19 7.97
N LYS A 65 19.04 -6.79 6.73
CA LYS A 65 18.52 -5.57 6.08
C LYS A 65 17.95 -5.92 4.72
N PHE A 66 16.69 -5.54 4.48
CA PHE A 66 15.97 -5.88 3.25
C PHE A 66 15.36 -4.64 2.62
N ILE A 67 15.50 -4.48 1.30
CA ILE A 67 14.79 -3.48 0.51
C ILE A 67 13.84 -4.23 -0.43
N SER A 68 12.54 -4.05 -0.28
CA SER A 68 11.56 -4.57 -1.23
C SER A 68 11.35 -3.58 -2.38
N VAL A 69 11.47 -4.04 -3.63
CA VAL A 69 11.18 -3.25 -4.84
C VAL A 69 9.91 -3.77 -5.48
N GLY A 70 8.80 -3.04 -5.27
CA GLY A 70 7.48 -3.47 -5.72
C GLY A 70 6.33 -2.71 -5.07
N GLY A 71 5.18 -3.33 -4.94
CA GLY A 71 4.00 -2.80 -4.24
C GLY A 71 3.76 -3.50 -2.90
N ASP A 72 2.55 -3.26 -2.31
CA ASP A 72 2.17 -3.83 -1.01
C ASP A 72 2.30 -5.35 -0.97
N GLY A 73 1.92 -6.07 -2.04
CA GLY A 73 2.09 -7.52 -2.12
C GLY A 73 3.55 -7.98 -2.04
N THR A 74 4.50 -7.22 -2.62
CA THR A 74 5.93 -7.53 -2.48
C THR A 74 6.41 -7.28 -1.06
N ASN A 75 5.97 -6.19 -0.42
CA ASN A 75 6.23 -5.94 0.99
C ASN A 75 5.71 -7.08 1.86
N ASN A 76 4.49 -7.56 1.59
CA ASN A 76 3.88 -8.68 2.30
C ASN A 76 4.69 -9.96 2.17
N GLU A 77 5.17 -10.31 0.96
CA GLU A 77 6.01 -11.48 0.77
C GLU A 77 7.33 -11.37 1.55
N VAL A 78 8.00 -10.20 1.55
CA VAL A 78 9.23 -9.96 2.33
C VAL A 78 8.95 -10.12 3.83
N ILE A 79 7.86 -9.53 4.36
CA ILE A 79 7.44 -9.69 5.75
C ILE A 79 7.23 -11.18 6.09
N ASN A 80 6.53 -11.91 5.23
CA ASN A 80 6.32 -13.34 5.48
C ASN A 80 7.63 -14.15 5.45
N GLY A 81 8.60 -13.80 4.61
CA GLY A 81 9.93 -14.39 4.66
C GLY A 81 10.66 -14.13 6.00
N ILE A 82 10.52 -12.90 6.53
CA ILE A 82 11.08 -12.52 7.83
C ILE A 82 10.40 -13.25 8.99
N PHE A 83 9.08 -13.41 8.95
CA PHE A 83 8.30 -13.96 10.08
C PHE A 83 8.15 -15.49 10.02
N THR A 84 8.57 -16.16 8.97
CA THR A 84 8.55 -17.64 8.84
C THR A 84 9.88 -18.31 9.17
N GLN A 85 10.91 -17.55 9.57
CA GLN A 85 12.15 -18.07 10.15
C GLN A 85 12.12 -17.96 11.68
N ASP A 86 12.89 -18.77 12.36
CA ASP A 86 12.96 -18.88 13.81
C ASP A 86 14.39 -18.75 14.39
N VAL A 87 15.35 -18.35 13.56
CA VAL A 87 16.78 -18.27 13.94
C VAL A 87 17.18 -16.90 14.47
N VAL A 88 16.43 -15.84 14.13
CA VAL A 88 16.73 -14.45 14.51
C VAL A 88 15.45 -13.76 14.98
N PRO A 89 15.49 -12.99 16.08
CA PRO A 89 14.38 -12.12 16.46
C PRO A 89 14.03 -11.16 15.33
N THR A 90 12.75 -11.05 14.99
CA THR A 90 12.31 -10.23 13.85
C THR A 90 12.55 -8.74 14.06
N ASN A 91 12.61 -8.28 15.32
CA ASN A 91 12.95 -6.90 15.68
C ASN A 91 14.46 -6.58 15.53
N ASP A 92 15.32 -7.56 15.25
CA ASP A 92 16.71 -7.34 14.83
C ASP A 92 16.83 -7.12 13.30
N ILE A 93 15.72 -7.29 12.59
CA ILE A 93 15.67 -7.14 11.12
C ILE A 93 15.11 -5.78 10.75
N THR A 94 15.76 -5.15 9.77
CA THR A 94 15.33 -3.85 9.23
C THR A 94 14.83 -4.02 7.79
N MET A 95 13.67 -3.46 7.50
CA MET A 95 13.09 -3.43 6.16
C MET A 95 12.89 -2.00 5.67
N ALA A 96 13.18 -1.77 4.40
CA ALA A 96 12.82 -0.57 3.66
C ALA A 96 11.98 -0.93 2.44
N THR A 97 11.22 0.00 1.92
CA THR A 97 10.44 -0.20 0.69
C THR A 97 10.86 0.80 -0.38
N MET A 98 11.01 0.33 -1.61
CA MET A 98 11.11 1.12 -2.82
C MET A 98 9.79 0.94 -3.59
N PRO A 99 8.82 1.83 -3.41
CA PRO A 99 7.47 1.62 -3.90
C PRO A 99 7.39 1.81 -5.41
N VAL A 100 6.92 0.78 -6.12
CA VAL A 100 6.68 0.83 -7.55
C VAL A 100 5.21 0.54 -7.83
N GLY A 101 4.52 1.49 -8.46
CA GLY A 101 3.12 1.32 -8.85
C GLY A 101 2.16 2.33 -8.24
N THR A 102 0.87 2.06 -8.34
CA THR A 102 -0.19 3.03 -8.01
C THR A 102 -0.87 2.80 -6.66
N GLY A 103 -0.86 1.59 -6.11
CA GLY A 103 -1.40 1.27 -4.78
C GLY A 103 -0.48 1.83 -3.71
N ASN A 104 0.37 0.99 -3.20
CA ASN A 104 1.38 1.30 -2.19
C ASN A 104 0.73 2.00 -0.97
N ASP A 105 -0.23 1.32 -0.36
CA ASP A 105 -1.05 1.89 0.71
C ASP A 105 -0.26 2.05 2.01
N TRP A 106 0.63 1.09 2.31
CA TRP A 106 1.46 1.16 3.50
C TRP A 106 2.30 2.46 3.56
N ARG A 107 2.97 2.84 2.47
CA ARG A 107 3.81 4.05 2.41
C ARG A 107 3.04 5.34 2.74
N ARG A 108 1.72 5.36 2.48
CA ARG A 108 0.86 6.53 2.73
C ARG A 108 0.75 6.87 4.21
N ASN A 109 0.92 5.88 5.10
CA ASN A 109 0.90 6.07 6.54
C ASN A 109 2.09 6.93 7.02
N PHE A 110 3.20 6.90 6.27
CA PHE A 110 4.47 7.53 6.63
C PHE A 110 4.91 8.61 5.63
N ASP A 111 4.02 9.01 4.71
CA ASP A 111 4.32 10.01 3.68
C ASP A 111 5.58 9.71 2.85
N ILE A 112 5.93 8.43 2.67
CA ILE A 112 7.04 8.02 1.82
C ILE A 112 6.73 8.44 0.37
N PRO A 113 7.63 9.17 -0.32
CA PRO A 113 7.42 9.66 -1.68
C PRO A 113 7.38 8.53 -2.72
N MET A 114 7.10 8.87 -3.98
CA MET A 114 7.14 7.93 -5.12
C MET A 114 8.38 8.15 -5.99
N GLU A 115 9.07 9.23 -5.78
CA GLU A 115 10.30 9.60 -6.46
C GLU A 115 11.44 8.74 -5.92
N TYR A 116 12.05 7.92 -6.77
CA TYR A 116 13.02 6.88 -6.38
C TYR A 116 14.27 7.45 -5.69
N ASP A 117 14.74 8.62 -6.14
CA ASP A 117 15.88 9.31 -5.55
C ASP A 117 15.58 9.81 -4.12
N GLU A 118 14.37 10.32 -3.88
CA GLU A 118 13.95 10.73 -2.54
C GLU A 118 13.81 9.51 -1.60
N VAL A 119 13.29 8.39 -2.10
CA VAL A 119 13.21 7.15 -1.32
C VAL A 119 14.60 6.61 -1.00
N ALA A 120 15.53 6.63 -1.94
CA ALA A 120 16.90 6.19 -1.71
C ALA A 120 17.61 7.03 -0.62
N LYS A 121 17.40 8.34 -0.59
CA LYS A 121 17.87 9.22 0.50
C LYS A 121 17.29 8.84 1.86
N ILE A 122 15.98 8.50 1.91
CA ILE A 122 15.34 8.02 3.14
C ILE A 122 15.98 6.71 3.61
N ILE A 123 16.21 5.77 2.68
CA ILE A 123 16.87 4.49 3.00
C ILE A 123 18.30 4.74 3.50
N LYS A 124 19.06 5.64 2.86
CA LYS A 124 20.42 6.00 3.28
C LYS A 124 20.44 6.67 4.64
N ALA A 125 19.47 7.52 4.95
CA ALA A 125 19.34 8.17 6.26
C ALA A 125 19.05 7.18 7.38
N GLY A 126 18.39 6.05 7.08
CA GLY A 126 18.23 4.91 7.97
C GLY A 126 17.43 5.19 9.24
N HIS A 127 16.48 6.17 9.21
CA HIS A 127 15.62 6.41 10.37
C HIS A 127 14.63 5.25 10.54
N VAL A 128 14.69 4.61 11.70
CA VAL A 128 13.92 3.40 12.03
C VAL A 128 12.67 3.72 12.84
N PHE A 129 11.57 3.16 12.43
CA PHE A 129 10.31 3.08 13.15
C PHE A 129 10.04 1.62 13.52
N VAL A 130 9.78 1.34 14.79
CA VAL A 130 9.48 -0.03 15.25
C VAL A 130 8.00 -0.29 15.06
N HIS A 131 7.67 -1.13 14.09
CA HIS A 131 6.32 -1.39 13.59
C HIS A 131 5.73 -2.66 14.19
N ASP A 132 4.43 -2.65 14.44
CA ASP A 132 3.64 -3.83 14.81
C ASP A 132 3.28 -4.64 13.57
N ILE A 133 3.10 -5.96 13.72
CA ILE A 133 2.71 -6.85 12.61
C ILE A 133 1.45 -7.62 12.97
N GLY A 134 0.50 -7.65 12.07
CA GLY A 134 -0.67 -8.49 12.19
C GLY A 134 -0.36 -9.93 11.78
N LYS A 135 -0.80 -10.89 12.59
CA LYS A 135 -0.78 -12.32 12.27
C LYS A 135 -2.20 -12.78 12.04
N LEU A 136 -2.46 -13.34 10.87
CA LEU A 136 -3.73 -13.95 10.49
C LEU A 136 -3.58 -15.45 10.45
N THR A 137 -4.43 -16.15 11.19
CA THR A 137 -4.63 -17.59 11.08
C THR A 137 -5.97 -17.84 10.39
N TYR A 138 -5.98 -18.65 9.33
CA TYR A 138 -7.16 -18.93 8.51
C TYR A 138 -7.23 -20.42 8.15
N TYR A 139 -8.41 -20.88 7.72
CA TYR A 139 -8.65 -22.27 7.38
C TYR A 139 -8.46 -22.53 5.90
N ASN A 140 -7.76 -23.62 5.56
CA ASN A 140 -7.52 -24.03 4.19
C ASN A 140 -7.61 -25.56 4.06
N ASP A 141 -8.70 -26.09 3.45
CA ASP A 141 -8.89 -27.50 3.10
C ASP A 141 -8.55 -28.51 4.21
N GLY A 142 -8.95 -28.24 5.46
CA GLY A 142 -8.72 -29.11 6.61
C GLY A 142 -7.57 -28.65 7.50
N ASP A 143 -6.68 -27.80 7.01
CA ASP A 143 -5.51 -27.31 7.74
C ASP A 143 -5.61 -25.83 8.12
N THR A 144 -4.92 -25.47 9.16
CA THR A 144 -4.75 -24.08 9.59
C THR A 144 -3.49 -23.49 8.95
N GLN A 145 -3.63 -22.36 8.32
CA GLN A 145 -2.54 -21.61 7.69
C GLN A 145 -2.30 -20.28 8.40
N ILE A 146 -1.08 -19.78 8.34
CA ILE A 146 -0.70 -18.49 8.91
C ILE A 146 -0.20 -17.55 7.81
N ARG A 147 -0.63 -16.29 7.90
CA ARG A 147 -0.12 -15.18 7.06
C ARG A 147 0.15 -13.97 7.94
N TYR A 148 1.29 -13.33 7.74
CA TYR A 148 1.62 -12.07 8.40
C TYR A 148 1.29 -10.91 7.46
N PHE A 149 0.83 -9.78 8.01
CA PHE A 149 0.52 -8.60 7.23
C PHE A 149 1.03 -7.32 7.91
N LEU A 150 1.51 -6.40 7.06
CA LEU A 150 2.11 -5.14 7.46
C LEU A 150 1.06 -4.03 7.58
N ASN A 151 -0.02 -4.11 6.82
CA ASN A 151 -0.98 -3.04 6.63
C ASN A 151 -2.41 -3.46 7.05
N ALA A 152 -3.04 -4.32 6.26
CA ALA A 152 -4.42 -4.70 6.49
C ALA A 152 -4.82 -6.03 5.84
N ALA A 153 -5.88 -6.62 6.37
CA ALA A 153 -6.64 -7.70 5.77
C ALA A 153 -8.11 -7.28 5.61
N GLY A 154 -8.77 -7.82 4.59
CA GLY A 154 -10.16 -7.52 4.29
C GLY A 154 -10.98 -8.77 3.99
N THR A 155 -12.27 -8.75 4.33
CA THR A 155 -13.18 -9.85 4.01
C THR A 155 -14.54 -9.33 3.54
N GLY A 156 -15.30 -10.19 2.90
CA GLY A 156 -16.56 -9.81 2.28
C GLY A 156 -16.36 -9.11 0.95
N LEU A 157 -16.88 -7.90 0.79
CA LEU A 157 -16.73 -7.13 -0.44
C LEU A 157 -15.25 -6.87 -0.79
N ASP A 158 -14.41 -6.61 0.20
CA ASP A 158 -12.97 -6.31 0.01
C ASP A 158 -12.27 -7.48 -0.68
N GLU A 159 -12.49 -8.70 -0.20
CA GLU A 159 -11.95 -9.93 -0.82
C GLU A 159 -12.49 -10.12 -2.24
N MET A 160 -13.80 -9.96 -2.45
CA MET A 160 -14.42 -10.10 -3.77
C MET A 160 -13.85 -9.11 -4.80
N VAL A 161 -13.60 -7.86 -4.39
CA VAL A 161 -12.97 -6.84 -5.23
C VAL A 161 -11.51 -7.20 -5.52
N CYS A 162 -10.77 -7.66 -4.51
CA CYS A 162 -9.40 -8.13 -4.65
C CYS A 162 -9.34 -9.29 -5.67
N HIS A 163 -10.18 -10.30 -5.51
CA HIS A 163 -10.27 -11.44 -6.43
C HIS A 163 -10.56 -10.98 -7.87
N SER A 164 -11.58 -10.16 -8.07
CA SER A 164 -11.97 -9.65 -9.39
C SER A 164 -10.84 -8.83 -10.04
N THR A 165 -10.15 -7.98 -9.28
CA THR A 165 -9.03 -7.19 -9.80
C THR A 165 -7.79 -8.02 -10.11
N ASN A 166 -7.52 -9.07 -9.35
CA ASN A 166 -6.42 -10.01 -9.61
C ASN A 166 -6.65 -10.81 -10.89
N LEU A 167 -7.89 -11.24 -11.16
CA LEU A 167 -8.26 -11.87 -12.44
C LEU A 167 -8.02 -10.91 -13.62
N MET A 168 -8.38 -9.63 -13.49
CA MET A 168 -8.13 -8.65 -14.55
C MET A 168 -6.63 -8.40 -14.77
N LYS A 169 -5.83 -8.31 -13.69
CA LYS A 169 -4.37 -8.16 -13.79
C LYS A 169 -3.74 -9.34 -14.52
N LYS A 170 -4.16 -10.59 -14.24
CA LYS A 170 -3.70 -11.79 -14.96
C LYS A 170 -3.99 -11.73 -16.47
N GLN A 171 -5.05 -11.03 -16.89
CA GLN A 171 -5.40 -10.78 -18.29
C GLN A 171 -4.70 -9.56 -18.90
N GLY A 172 -3.72 -8.95 -18.21
CA GLY A 172 -3.05 -7.71 -18.66
C GLY A 172 -3.92 -6.45 -18.58
N LYS A 173 -5.05 -6.52 -17.89
CA LYS A 173 -6.07 -5.46 -17.82
C LYS A 173 -6.04 -4.77 -16.45
N GLY A 174 -4.98 -4.00 -16.13
CA GLY A 174 -4.89 -3.21 -14.90
C GLY A 174 -5.39 -1.76 -15.07
N GLY A 175 -5.44 -0.99 -13.94
CA GLY A 175 -5.71 0.46 -13.93
C GLY A 175 -6.88 0.88 -13.03
N THR A 176 -6.85 2.14 -12.58
CA THR A 176 -7.80 2.72 -11.61
C THR A 176 -9.26 2.65 -12.07
N ILE A 177 -9.53 2.90 -13.36
CA ILE A 177 -10.90 2.87 -13.91
C ILE A 177 -11.47 1.46 -13.84
N ARG A 178 -10.66 0.45 -14.16
CA ARG A 178 -11.11 -0.96 -14.11
C ARG A 178 -11.32 -1.44 -12.69
N TYR A 179 -10.49 -1.00 -11.77
CA TYR A 179 -10.71 -1.20 -10.34
C TYR A 179 -12.07 -0.64 -9.90
N LEU A 180 -12.40 0.58 -10.30
CA LEU A 180 -13.68 1.22 -9.97
C LEU A 180 -14.87 0.46 -10.58
N ILE A 181 -14.76 0.00 -11.84
CA ILE A 181 -15.80 -0.84 -12.49
C ILE A 181 -15.96 -2.16 -11.73
N SER A 182 -14.85 -2.81 -11.34
CA SER A 182 -14.88 -4.02 -10.54
C SER A 182 -15.57 -3.79 -9.19
N LEU A 183 -15.22 -2.73 -8.49
CA LEU A 183 -15.85 -2.34 -7.21
C LEU A 183 -17.37 -2.20 -7.36
N VAL A 184 -17.83 -1.44 -8.35
CA VAL A 184 -19.28 -1.24 -8.60
C VAL A 184 -19.97 -2.57 -8.91
N LYS A 185 -19.37 -3.41 -9.77
CA LYS A 185 -19.92 -4.73 -10.10
C LYS A 185 -20.00 -5.62 -8.85
N CYS A 186 -18.95 -5.66 -8.05
CA CYS A 186 -18.91 -6.44 -6.81
C CYS A 186 -19.99 -5.96 -5.82
N ILE A 187 -20.15 -4.65 -5.61
CA ILE A 187 -21.20 -4.09 -4.74
C ILE A 187 -22.61 -4.54 -5.18
N LEU A 188 -22.87 -4.56 -6.50
CA LEU A 188 -24.19 -4.97 -7.05
C LEU A 188 -24.47 -6.46 -6.91
N THR A 189 -23.43 -7.29 -6.87
CA THR A 189 -23.55 -8.77 -6.89
C THR A 189 -23.23 -9.42 -5.55
N TYR A 190 -22.65 -8.68 -4.60
CA TYR A 190 -22.28 -9.21 -3.28
C TYR A 190 -23.52 -9.64 -2.48
N LYS A 191 -23.44 -10.84 -1.94
CA LYS A 191 -24.46 -11.37 -1.01
C LYS A 191 -24.00 -11.14 0.42
N ILE A 192 -24.85 -10.47 1.20
CA ILE A 192 -24.62 -10.24 2.62
C ILE A 192 -24.36 -11.57 3.32
N THR A 193 -23.24 -11.66 4.00
CA THR A 193 -22.85 -12.82 4.79
C THR A 193 -22.98 -12.49 6.27
N HIS A 194 -23.62 -13.40 7.03
CA HIS A 194 -23.74 -13.27 8.48
C HIS A 194 -22.43 -13.71 9.13
N ILE A 195 -21.95 -12.90 10.09
CA ILE A 195 -20.71 -13.19 10.84
C ILE A 195 -20.89 -12.88 12.32
N GLN A 196 -20.03 -13.52 13.11
CA GLN A 196 -19.77 -13.16 14.50
C GLN A 196 -18.35 -12.63 14.63
N ILE A 197 -18.15 -11.57 15.43
CA ILE A 197 -16.85 -11.03 15.78
C ILE A 197 -16.68 -11.05 17.29
N GLU A 198 -15.58 -11.70 17.73
CA GLU A 198 -15.11 -11.64 19.10
C GLU A 198 -13.83 -10.79 19.15
N ILE A 199 -13.71 -9.94 20.17
CA ILE A 199 -12.51 -9.12 20.43
C ILE A 199 -12.09 -9.35 21.86
N ASP A 200 -10.84 -9.80 22.03
CA ASP A 200 -10.25 -10.11 23.34
C ASP A 200 -11.17 -11.02 24.20
N GLY A 201 -11.77 -12.04 23.57
CA GLY A 201 -12.66 -13.02 24.19
C GLY A 201 -14.10 -12.55 24.43
N LYS A 202 -14.48 -11.36 23.95
CA LYS A 202 -15.84 -10.83 24.08
C LYS A 202 -16.51 -10.71 22.73
N GLN A 203 -17.69 -11.29 22.57
CA GLN A 203 -18.52 -11.08 21.36
C GLN A 203 -19.00 -9.64 21.31
N VAL A 204 -18.68 -8.95 20.21
CA VAL A 204 -19.00 -7.52 19.99
C VAL A 204 -19.91 -7.30 18.79
N PHE A 205 -20.04 -8.30 17.91
CA PHE A 205 -20.84 -8.20 16.69
C PHE A 205 -21.46 -9.56 16.31
N ASP A 206 -22.70 -9.53 15.82
CA ASP A 206 -23.42 -10.73 15.34
C ASP A 206 -24.53 -10.22 14.36
N ASP A 207 -24.19 -10.09 13.07
CA ASP A 207 -25.11 -9.58 12.05
C ASP A 207 -24.52 -9.82 10.64
N GLY A 208 -25.29 -9.40 9.61
CA GLY A 208 -24.87 -9.42 8.22
C GLY A 208 -23.94 -8.26 7.86
N ILE A 209 -22.89 -8.57 7.11
CA ILE A 209 -21.88 -7.59 6.66
C ILE A 209 -21.84 -7.42 5.16
N LEU A 210 -21.48 -6.21 4.73
CA LEU A 210 -20.97 -5.91 3.41
C LEU A 210 -19.45 -6.14 3.34
N SER A 211 -18.71 -5.61 4.32
CA SER A 211 -17.24 -5.69 4.37
C SER A 211 -16.74 -5.58 5.81
N VAL A 212 -15.62 -6.23 6.09
CA VAL A 212 -14.81 -6.01 7.31
C VAL A 212 -13.36 -5.80 6.90
N SER A 213 -12.74 -4.74 7.41
CA SER A 213 -11.30 -4.52 7.34
C SER A 213 -10.69 -4.64 8.72
N VAL A 214 -9.57 -5.34 8.84
CA VAL A 214 -8.79 -5.53 10.07
C VAL A 214 -7.34 -5.16 9.79
N GLY A 215 -6.73 -4.31 10.61
CA GLY A 215 -5.34 -3.92 10.39
C GLY A 215 -4.80 -2.95 11.42
N ASN A 216 -3.56 -2.55 11.26
CA ASN A 216 -2.86 -1.58 12.10
C ASN A 216 -2.42 -0.33 11.34
N CYS A 217 -2.80 -0.21 10.07
CA CYS A 217 -2.53 0.95 9.22
C CYS A 217 -3.83 1.50 8.65
N ARG A 218 -3.80 2.80 8.27
CA ARG A 218 -5.02 3.54 7.91
C ARG A 218 -5.57 3.23 6.52
N PHE A 219 -4.69 2.90 5.57
CA PHE A 219 -5.03 2.85 4.15
C PHE A 219 -5.10 1.41 3.63
N ASN A 220 -6.10 1.14 2.79
CA ASN A 220 -6.26 -0.11 2.05
C ASN A 220 -6.96 0.17 0.70
N GLY A 221 -6.80 -0.72 -0.27
CA GLY A 221 -7.53 -0.67 -1.54
C GLY A 221 -7.21 0.53 -2.44
N GLY A 222 -5.95 1.02 -2.44
CA GLY A 222 -5.51 2.09 -3.33
C GLY A 222 -5.77 3.49 -2.81
N GLY A 223 -5.57 3.72 -1.51
CA GLY A 223 -5.66 5.01 -0.84
C GLY A 223 -6.99 5.28 -0.15
N MET A 224 -7.87 4.29 -0.06
CA MET A 224 -9.04 4.41 0.83
C MET A 224 -8.58 4.29 2.29
N MET A 225 -9.05 5.20 3.13
CA MET A 225 -8.71 5.22 4.56
C MET A 225 -9.75 4.40 5.33
N THR A 226 -9.66 3.07 5.19
CA THR A 226 -10.67 2.14 5.76
C THR A 226 -10.59 2.04 7.27
N MET A 227 -9.45 2.33 7.87
CA MET A 227 -9.22 2.34 9.32
C MET A 227 -8.58 3.66 9.77
N PRO A 228 -9.31 4.78 9.75
CA PRO A 228 -8.72 6.12 9.91
C PRO A 228 -8.09 6.38 11.29
N LYS A 229 -8.38 5.55 12.29
CA LYS A 229 -7.84 5.65 13.65
C LYS A 229 -6.65 4.70 13.92
N ALA A 230 -6.29 3.88 12.94
CA ALA A 230 -5.22 2.90 13.12
C ALA A 230 -3.86 3.57 13.36
N VAL A 231 -3.10 3.01 14.30
CA VAL A 231 -1.76 3.45 14.71
C VAL A 231 -0.83 2.24 14.67
N PRO A 232 0.24 2.26 13.86
CA PRO A 232 1.01 1.06 13.53
C PRO A 232 2.03 0.62 14.61
N ASP A 233 2.01 1.21 15.81
CA ASP A 233 2.93 0.90 16.92
C ASP A 233 2.27 0.95 18.32
N ASP A 234 0.93 0.89 18.38
CA ASP A 234 0.20 0.96 19.67
C ASP A 234 -0.24 -0.42 20.23
N GLY A 235 0.13 -1.50 19.55
CA GLY A 235 -0.15 -2.87 19.97
C GLY A 235 -1.60 -3.29 19.77
N LEU A 236 -2.38 -2.60 18.93
CA LEU A 236 -3.78 -2.90 18.67
C LEU A 236 -4.08 -3.07 17.19
N LEU A 237 -5.03 -3.94 16.89
CA LEU A 237 -5.69 -4.01 15.59
C LEU A 237 -6.94 -3.12 15.61
N ASP A 238 -7.11 -2.34 14.56
CA ASP A 238 -8.35 -1.63 14.27
C ASP A 238 -9.26 -2.50 13.39
N VAL A 239 -10.55 -2.48 13.68
CA VAL A 239 -11.58 -3.20 12.92
C VAL A 239 -12.62 -2.22 12.46
N THR A 240 -12.87 -2.20 11.15
CA THR A 240 -14.00 -1.46 10.56
C THR A 240 -14.97 -2.44 9.95
N VAL A 241 -16.19 -2.43 10.45
CA VAL A 241 -17.31 -3.26 9.97
C VAL A 241 -18.27 -2.38 9.21
N ILE A 242 -18.53 -2.70 7.95
CA ILE A 242 -19.59 -2.08 7.14
C ILE A 242 -20.74 -3.08 7.04
N LYS A 243 -21.85 -2.75 7.69
CA LYS A 243 -23.11 -3.51 7.58
C LYS A 243 -23.75 -3.29 6.19
N LYS A 244 -24.86 -3.95 5.95
CA LYS A 244 -25.65 -3.73 4.73
C LYS A 244 -26.00 -2.25 4.57
N VAL A 245 -25.51 -1.63 3.51
CA VAL A 245 -25.78 -0.23 3.13
C VAL A 245 -26.36 -0.19 1.72
N SER A 246 -27.28 0.76 1.45
CA SER A 246 -27.79 0.91 0.10
C SER A 246 -26.70 1.42 -0.85
N ILE A 247 -26.73 0.96 -2.11
CA ILE A 247 -25.73 1.36 -3.11
C ILE A 247 -25.70 2.87 -3.33
N PHE A 248 -26.86 3.55 -3.28
CA PHE A 248 -26.95 5.00 -3.41
C PHE A 248 -26.25 5.71 -2.25
N LYS A 249 -26.46 5.23 -1.01
CA LYS A 249 -25.79 5.77 0.18
C LYS A 249 -24.29 5.51 0.12
N PHE A 250 -23.86 4.32 -0.32
CA PHE A 250 -22.44 4.01 -0.51
C PHE A 250 -21.82 4.92 -1.57
N ALA A 251 -22.42 5.04 -2.76
CA ALA A 251 -21.93 5.88 -3.85
C ALA A 251 -21.82 7.36 -3.44
N ALA A 252 -22.80 7.89 -2.71
CA ALA A 252 -22.76 9.26 -2.19
C ALA A 252 -21.63 9.50 -1.18
N ASN A 253 -21.08 8.44 -0.58
CA ASN A 253 -20.03 8.50 0.43
C ASN A 253 -18.66 8.00 -0.05
N VAL A 254 -18.48 7.63 -1.32
CA VAL A 254 -17.20 7.14 -1.86
C VAL A 254 -16.05 8.11 -1.58
N LYS A 255 -16.28 9.44 -1.71
CA LYS A 255 -15.24 10.43 -1.39
C LYS A 255 -14.81 10.36 0.09
N ASN A 256 -15.75 10.07 0.99
CA ASN A 256 -15.50 9.98 2.42
C ASN A 256 -14.69 8.74 2.82
N LEU A 257 -14.57 7.72 1.93
CA LEU A 257 -13.64 6.60 2.11
C LEU A 257 -12.19 7.04 1.95
N TYR A 258 -11.91 8.04 1.10
CA TYR A 258 -10.54 8.52 0.87
C TYR A 258 -10.05 9.53 1.92
N ASP A 259 -10.96 10.20 2.63
CA ASP A 259 -10.62 11.13 3.72
C ASP A 259 -10.91 10.55 5.12
N GLY A 260 -11.39 9.31 5.19
CA GLY A 260 -11.67 8.59 6.43
C GLY A 260 -12.89 9.08 7.20
N THR A 261 -13.66 10.06 6.68
CA THR A 261 -14.81 10.62 7.39
C THR A 261 -16.06 9.74 7.33
N PHE A 262 -16.06 8.70 6.48
CA PHE A 262 -17.18 7.79 6.31
C PHE A 262 -17.59 7.09 7.61
N ILE A 263 -16.67 6.81 8.53
CA ILE A 263 -16.94 6.19 9.82
C ILE A 263 -17.87 7.03 10.72
N ASN A 264 -17.96 8.34 10.46
CA ASN A 264 -18.83 9.27 11.20
C ASN A 264 -20.09 9.69 10.42
N LYS A 265 -20.17 9.32 9.13
CA LYS A 265 -21.27 9.75 8.23
C LYS A 265 -22.22 8.63 7.85
N ILE A 266 -21.81 7.38 8.03
CA ILE A 266 -22.60 6.21 7.68
C ILE A 266 -22.90 5.44 8.96
N ASN A 267 -24.15 5.42 9.41
CA ASN A 267 -24.56 4.76 10.65
C ASN A 267 -24.36 3.23 10.64
N GLU A 268 -24.27 2.65 9.45
CA GLU A 268 -23.99 1.22 9.23
C GLU A 268 -22.51 0.86 9.37
N VAL A 269 -21.64 1.83 9.65
CA VAL A 269 -20.22 1.61 9.89
C VAL A 269 -19.96 1.57 11.40
N LEU A 270 -19.35 0.48 11.85
CA LEU A 270 -18.91 0.28 13.23
C LEU A 270 -17.39 0.16 13.27
N THR A 271 -16.78 0.66 14.33
CA THR A 271 -15.32 0.54 14.55
C THR A 271 -15.04 -0.08 15.91
N PHE A 272 -14.10 -0.99 15.96
CA PHE A 272 -13.62 -1.65 17.18
C PHE A 272 -12.09 -1.67 17.21
N ARG A 273 -11.52 -2.01 18.34
CA ARG A 273 -10.09 -2.21 18.54
C ARG A 273 -9.82 -3.32 19.53
N GLY A 274 -8.76 -4.09 19.33
CA GLY A 274 -8.31 -5.12 20.26
C GLY A 274 -7.00 -5.74 19.84
N LYS A 275 -6.48 -6.62 20.68
CA LYS A 275 -5.23 -7.37 20.42
C LYS A 275 -5.48 -8.67 19.69
N HIS A 276 -6.60 -9.29 19.98
CA HIS A 276 -7.00 -10.56 19.41
C HIS A 276 -8.43 -10.47 18.88
N ILE A 277 -8.61 -10.79 17.60
CA ILE A 277 -9.89 -10.65 16.91
C ILE A 277 -10.21 -11.96 16.21
N ARG A 278 -11.37 -12.54 16.53
CA ARG A 278 -11.87 -13.74 15.87
C ARG A 278 -13.11 -13.41 15.05
N ILE A 279 -13.10 -13.83 13.78
CA ILE A 279 -14.24 -13.68 12.86
C ILE A 279 -14.69 -15.05 12.39
N THR A 280 -15.95 -15.37 12.62
CA THR A 280 -16.58 -16.63 12.19
C THR A 280 -17.76 -16.35 11.29
N SER A 281 -17.84 -17.01 10.15
CA SER A 281 -18.98 -16.89 9.22
C SER A 281 -20.09 -17.88 9.54
N ILE A 282 -21.30 -17.52 9.18
CA ILE A 282 -22.51 -18.36 9.27
C ILE A 282 -23.16 -18.45 7.87
N PRO A 283 -23.17 -19.62 7.23
CA PRO A 283 -22.61 -20.89 7.67
C PRO A 283 -21.08 -20.87 7.76
N PRO A 284 -20.47 -21.83 8.48
CA PRO A 284 -19.01 -21.94 8.58
C PRO A 284 -18.34 -22.02 7.20
N HIS A 285 -17.12 -21.49 7.09
CA HIS A 285 -16.30 -21.48 5.87
C HIS A 285 -16.91 -20.79 4.65
N SER A 286 -17.94 -19.97 4.84
CA SER A 286 -18.63 -19.25 3.74
C SER A 286 -18.01 -17.90 3.41
N LEU A 287 -16.97 -17.49 4.10
CA LEU A 287 -16.31 -16.21 3.93
C LEU A 287 -14.82 -16.40 3.67
N MET A 288 -14.30 -15.71 2.67
CA MET A 288 -12.88 -15.67 2.33
C MET A 288 -12.25 -14.36 2.81
N VAL A 289 -10.92 -14.35 2.92
CA VAL A 289 -10.13 -13.19 3.34
C VAL A 289 -9.07 -12.86 2.28
N GLU A 290 -8.77 -11.58 2.15
CA GLU A 290 -7.59 -11.10 1.43
C GLU A 290 -6.63 -10.40 2.40
N THR A 291 -5.36 -10.35 2.09
CA THR A 291 -4.40 -9.46 2.74
C THR A 291 -3.43 -8.89 1.72
N GLU A 292 -3.34 -7.55 1.72
CA GLU A 292 -2.40 -6.79 0.87
C GLU A 292 -2.45 -7.16 -0.62
N GLY A 293 -3.67 -7.50 -1.09
CA GLY A 293 -3.96 -7.84 -2.48
C GLY A 293 -3.79 -9.33 -2.83
N GLU A 294 -3.52 -10.19 -1.86
CA GLU A 294 -3.50 -11.65 -2.03
C GLU A 294 -4.79 -12.27 -1.46
N ASN A 295 -5.52 -13.01 -2.29
CA ASN A 295 -6.67 -13.77 -1.84
C ASN A 295 -6.19 -15.03 -1.09
N LEU A 296 -6.77 -15.23 0.08
CA LEU A 296 -6.55 -16.39 0.95
C LEU A 296 -7.86 -17.18 1.08
N ASN A 297 -7.85 -18.20 1.94
CA ASN A 297 -8.99 -19.09 2.06
C ASN A 297 -9.96 -18.70 3.19
N ASN A 298 -10.66 -19.69 3.76
CA ASN A 298 -11.93 -19.52 4.44
C ASN A 298 -11.81 -19.21 5.95
N SER A 299 -12.90 -18.66 6.49
CA SER A 299 -13.13 -18.52 7.94
C SER A 299 -13.16 -19.89 8.64
N PRO A 300 -12.88 -19.97 9.98
CA PRO A 300 -12.68 -18.85 10.87
C PRO A 300 -11.35 -18.13 10.65
N PHE A 301 -11.33 -16.83 10.98
CA PHE A 301 -10.13 -16.00 10.96
C PHE A 301 -9.78 -15.59 12.38
N ASP A 302 -8.55 -15.89 12.80
CA ASP A 302 -7.98 -15.42 14.07
C ASP A 302 -6.86 -14.40 13.74
N PHE A 303 -7.06 -13.16 14.16
CA PHE A 303 -6.09 -12.08 14.04
C PHE A 303 -5.46 -11.81 15.39
N GLU A 304 -4.14 -11.73 15.41
CA GLU A 304 -3.33 -11.42 16.57
C GLU A 304 -2.38 -10.26 16.25
N MET A 305 -2.26 -9.29 17.15
CA MET A 305 -1.27 -8.24 17.04
C MET A 305 0.05 -8.67 17.66
N LEU A 306 1.12 -8.62 16.88
CA LEU A 306 2.50 -8.80 17.32
C LEU A 306 3.14 -7.41 17.49
N PRO A 307 3.22 -6.89 18.73
CA PRO A 307 3.68 -5.53 18.93
C PRO A 307 5.20 -5.40 18.75
N ARG A 308 5.64 -4.28 18.20
CA ARG A 308 7.04 -3.87 18.07
C ARG A 308 7.93 -4.94 17.43
N SER A 309 7.47 -5.52 16.35
CA SER A 309 7.99 -6.78 15.83
C SER A 309 9.02 -6.62 14.71
N ILE A 310 9.13 -5.44 14.07
CA ILE A 310 10.07 -5.22 12.96
C ILE A 310 10.51 -3.75 12.90
N ASN A 311 11.73 -3.53 12.42
CA ASN A 311 12.25 -2.21 12.14
C ASN A 311 11.93 -1.80 10.70
N MET A 312 11.17 -0.71 10.51
CA MET A 312 10.84 -0.17 9.19
C MET A 312 11.54 1.17 8.96
N VAL A 313 12.21 1.32 7.82
CA VAL A 313 12.82 2.62 7.46
C VAL A 313 11.75 3.56 6.94
N ILE A 314 11.61 4.72 7.59
CA ILE A 314 10.66 5.77 7.24
C ILE A 314 11.34 7.14 7.22
N PRO A 315 10.73 8.19 6.64
CA PRO A 315 11.21 9.57 6.79
C PRO A 315 11.19 10.01 8.26
N LYS A 316 12.23 10.72 8.69
CA LYS A 316 12.29 11.30 10.04
C LYS A 316 11.20 12.37 10.26
N GLU A 317 10.88 13.11 9.22
CA GLU A 317 9.81 14.11 9.18
C GLU A 317 8.95 13.88 7.95
N PRO A 318 7.64 14.22 7.98
CA PRO A 318 6.79 14.14 6.81
C PRO A 318 7.41 14.90 5.63
N VAL A 319 7.59 14.25 4.51
CA VAL A 319 8.10 14.89 3.30
C VAL A 319 7.10 15.94 2.86
N LYS A 320 7.45 17.23 3.00
CA LYS A 320 6.60 18.35 2.58
C LYS A 320 6.37 18.21 1.07
N LYS A 321 5.16 17.85 0.68
CA LYS A 321 4.76 17.94 -0.73
C LYS A 321 4.86 19.41 -1.10
N GLU A 322 5.88 19.80 -1.87
CA GLU A 322 5.82 21.04 -2.62
C GLU A 322 4.52 21.00 -3.43
N LYS A 323 3.58 21.87 -3.07
CA LYS A 323 2.40 22.10 -3.91
C LYS A 323 2.95 22.62 -5.23
N LYS A 324 3.12 21.76 -6.24
CA LYS A 324 3.28 22.22 -7.62
C LYS A 324 2.14 23.20 -7.85
N LYS A 325 2.43 24.50 -7.83
CA LYS A 325 1.47 25.55 -8.17
C LYS A 325 0.92 25.16 -9.52
N LYS A 326 -0.30 24.68 -9.55
CA LYS A 326 -1.02 24.57 -10.84
C LYS A 326 -1.02 25.97 -11.39
N LYS A 327 -0.29 26.20 -12.50
CA LYS A 327 -0.36 27.49 -13.23
C LYS A 327 -1.84 27.76 -13.43
N THR A 328 -2.30 28.90 -12.98
CA THR A 328 -3.68 29.32 -13.22
C THR A 328 -3.92 29.42 -14.71
N LEU A 329 -5.14 29.21 -15.18
CA LEU A 329 -5.51 29.37 -16.59
C LEU A 329 -5.07 30.74 -17.15
N GLN A 330 -4.94 31.74 -16.27
CA GLN A 330 -4.48 33.09 -16.60
C GLN A 330 -2.96 33.12 -16.85
N GLU A 331 -2.15 32.40 -16.07
CA GLU A 331 -0.70 32.25 -16.27
C GLU A 331 -0.39 31.45 -17.54
N ILE A 332 -1.22 30.45 -17.88
CA ILE A 332 -1.12 29.69 -19.12
C ILE A 332 -1.49 30.56 -20.32
N ARG A 333 -2.54 31.39 -20.22
CA ARG A 333 -2.94 32.33 -21.27
C ARG A 333 -1.89 33.41 -21.54
N LEU A 334 -1.23 33.92 -20.49
CA LEU A 334 -0.15 34.91 -20.65
C LEU A 334 1.12 34.31 -21.28
N SER A 335 1.38 33.01 -21.13
CA SER A 335 2.52 32.34 -21.77
C SER A 335 2.29 31.96 -23.22
N ILE A 336 1.04 32.04 -23.73
CA ILE A 336 0.64 31.68 -25.11
C ILE A 336 0.34 32.95 -25.96
N SER A 337 0.30 34.16 -25.37
CA SER A 337 0.05 35.38 -26.11
C SER A 337 1.26 35.73 -26.98
N PRO A 338 1.10 35.93 -28.29
CA PRO A 338 2.18 36.38 -29.15
C PRO A 338 2.66 37.77 -28.71
N PRO A 339 3.95 38.12 -28.92
CA PRO A 339 4.49 39.42 -28.53
C PRO A 339 3.67 40.55 -29.15
N SER A 340 3.22 41.47 -28.31
CA SER A 340 2.38 42.59 -28.70
C SER A 340 3.04 43.43 -29.79
N LYS A 341 2.27 43.79 -30.84
CA LYS A 341 2.65 44.62 -32.00
C LYS A 341 3.10 46.07 -31.68
N GLN A 342 3.69 46.33 -30.54
CA GLN A 342 4.15 47.69 -30.17
C GLN A 342 5.63 47.96 -30.43
N THR A 343 6.40 47.02 -30.98
CA THR A 343 7.84 47.22 -31.25
C THR A 343 8.14 47.54 -32.72
N THR A 344 7.12 47.51 -33.61
CA THR A 344 7.33 47.73 -35.07
C THR A 344 7.13 49.16 -35.53
N ILE A 345 6.62 50.08 -34.69
CA ILE A 345 6.38 51.49 -35.09
C ILE A 345 7.58 52.43 -34.75
N LYS A 346 8.50 52.02 -33.87
CA LYS A 346 9.67 52.84 -33.52
C LYS A 346 10.90 52.67 -34.44
N GLN A 347 10.89 51.74 -35.36
CA GLN A 347 12.00 51.55 -36.33
C GLN A 347 11.72 52.12 -37.72
N LEU A 348 10.48 52.51 -38.03
CA LEU A 348 10.13 53.10 -39.32
C LEU A 348 10.22 54.65 -39.37
N ASN A 349 10.34 55.32 -38.23
CA ASN A 349 10.47 56.78 -38.16
C ASN A 349 11.95 57.25 -37.98
N LYS A 350 12.95 56.44 -38.22
CA LYS A 350 14.38 56.82 -38.21
C LYS A 350 15.07 56.72 -39.55
N SER A 351 14.35 56.36 -40.65
CA SER A 351 14.94 56.24 -41.99
C SER A 351 14.45 57.29 -43.02
N THR A 352 13.64 58.26 -42.57
CA THR A 352 13.08 59.30 -43.52
C THR A 352 13.53 60.73 -43.20
N THR A 353 14.66 60.92 -42.48
CA THR A 353 15.23 62.31 -42.32
C THR A 353 16.73 62.27 -42.52
N LYS A 354 17.13 61.96 -43.76
CA LYS A 354 18.44 62.33 -44.32
C LYS A 354 18.38 62.21 -45.87
N HIS A 355 17.83 63.19 -46.54
CA HIS A 355 18.18 63.63 -47.94
C HIS A 355 17.26 64.73 -48.28
N THR A 356 17.61 65.96 -47.89
CA THR A 356 17.38 67.19 -48.61
C THR A 356 18.20 68.31 -47.95
N SER A 357 19.39 68.56 -48.45
CA SER A 357 20.02 69.92 -48.56
C SER A 357 21.42 69.79 -49.17
N SER A 358 21.51 70.29 -50.32
CA SER A 358 22.57 70.79 -51.18
C SER A 358 22.58 70.13 -52.53
#